data_d2f140a4a05df572a39a7167e7a5d15a
#
_entry.id   d2f140a4a05df572a39a7167e7a5d15a
#
_cell.length_a   1.000
_cell.length_b   1.000
_cell.length_c   1.000
_cell.angle_alpha   90.00
_cell.angle_beta   90.00
_cell.angle_gamma   90.00
#
_symmetry.space_group_name_H-M   'P 1'
#
loop_
_entity.id
_entity.type
_entity.pdbx_description
1 polymer ?
#
loop_
_entity_poly.entity_id
_entity_poly.type
_entity_poly.pdbx_seq_one_letter_code
_entity_poly.pdbx_strand_id
1 'polypeptide(L)'
;ICVVGAIISAKIEVLWVHERFGLAVLGLVTFRIFWGFLGGHYARFSQFLRSPKAALNGLKMLFRPDPVAKSGHSALGGYAVLGLLGIPLLMAVTGTMSNDDVLFEGPLAHLVPNLTDKIADVHHFSERFLFLIIILHIAAILIYKFKKKRNLTMVMVKGKSKTADTALEQDGG
;
A
#
# COMPACT_ATOMS: atom_id res chain seq x y z
N ILE A 1 -10.46 3.11 0.10
CA ILE A 1 -11.86 3.02 -0.35
C ILE A 1 -11.93 2.24 -1.66
N CYS A 2 -11.25 2.65 -2.77
CA CYS A 2 -11.35 1.98 -4.07
C CYS A 2 -10.98 0.49 -4.04
N VAL A 3 -9.91 0.10 -3.35
CA VAL A 3 -9.52 -1.32 -3.19
C VAL A 3 -10.62 -2.12 -2.48
N VAL A 4 -11.21 -1.58 -1.42
CA VAL A 4 -12.32 -2.22 -0.71
C VAL A 4 -13.54 -2.35 -1.61
N GLY A 5 -13.88 -1.29 -2.36
CA GLY A 5 -14.96 -1.33 -3.35
C GLY A 5 -14.74 -2.39 -4.43
N ALA A 6 -13.50 -2.51 -4.94
CA ALA A 6 -13.13 -3.54 -5.91
C ALA A 6 -13.29 -4.95 -5.33
N ILE A 7 -12.83 -5.19 -4.09
CA ILE A 7 -12.96 -6.49 -3.43
C ILE A 7 -14.44 -6.85 -3.22
N ILE A 8 -15.23 -5.93 -2.68
CA ILE A 8 -16.65 -6.18 -2.41
C ILE A 8 -17.39 -6.48 -3.71
N SER A 9 -17.23 -5.65 -4.73
CA SER A 9 -17.91 -5.82 -6.02
C SER A 9 -17.53 -7.13 -6.72
N ALA A 10 -16.28 -7.57 -6.60
CA ALA A 10 -15.86 -8.88 -7.09
C ALA A 10 -16.58 -10.03 -6.34
N LYS A 11 -16.69 -9.94 -5.01
CA LYS A 11 -17.32 -11.00 -4.17
C LYS A 11 -18.83 -11.09 -4.36
N ILE A 12 -19.49 -10.02 -4.78
CA ILE A 12 -20.94 -10.02 -5.11
C ILE A 12 -21.18 -10.11 -6.62
N GLU A 13 -20.15 -10.43 -7.41
CA GLU A 13 -20.19 -10.66 -8.86
C GLU A 13 -20.71 -9.47 -9.70
N VAL A 14 -20.57 -8.23 -9.18
CA VAL A 14 -20.92 -7.02 -9.92
C VAL A 14 -19.69 -6.52 -10.68
N LEU A 15 -19.36 -7.21 -11.78
CA LEU A 15 -18.08 -7.05 -12.49
C LEU A 15 -17.88 -5.65 -13.08
N TRP A 16 -18.94 -4.98 -13.56
CA TRP A 16 -18.82 -3.62 -14.08
C TRP A 16 -18.41 -2.60 -12.99
N VAL A 17 -18.82 -2.83 -11.73
CA VAL A 17 -18.40 -2.01 -10.58
C VAL A 17 -16.96 -2.34 -10.18
N HIS A 18 -16.61 -3.64 -10.21
CA HIS A 18 -15.25 -4.10 -9.98
C HIS A 18 -14.27 -3.44 -10.95
N GLU A 19 -14.58 -3.44 -12.24
CA GLU A 19 -13.79 -2.79 -13.28
C GLU A 19 -13.57 -1.31 -12.98
N ARG A 20 -14.63 -0.56 -12.66
CA ARG A 20 -14.55 0.87 -12.37
C ARG A 20 -13.65 1.18 -11.18
N PHE A 21 -13.78 0.41 -10.11
CA PHE A 21 -12.88 0.53 -8.96
C PHE A 21 -11.45 0.10 -9.31
N GLY A 22 -11.28 -0.95 -10.11
CA GLY A 22 -9.97 -1.40 -10.60
C GLY A 22 -9.25 -0.32 -11.41
N LEU A 23 -9.94 0.33 -12.34
CA LEU A 23 -9.41 1.45 -13.12
C LEU A 23 -9.09 2.66 -12.24
N ALA A 24 -9.91 2.96 -11.24
CA ALA A 24 -9.62 4.00 -10.26
C ALA A 24 -8.36 3.68 -9.43
N VAL A 25 -8.20 2.42 -9.01
CA VAL A 25 -6.97 1.96 -8.33
C VAL A 25 -5.77 2.11 -9.25
N LEU A 26 -5.87 1.72 -10.53
CA LEU A 26 -4.80 1.86 -11.52
C LEU A 26 -4.35 3.33 -11.64
N GLY A 27 -5.29 4.25 -11.80
CA GLY A 27 -5.00 5.68 -11.91
C GLY A 27 -4.34 6.24 -10.64
N LEU A 28 -4.88 5.92 -9.47
CA LEU A 28 -4.36 6.40 -8.18
C LEU A 28 -2.97 5.85 -7.88
N VAL A 29 -2.73 4.56 -8.13
CA VAL A 29 -1.43 3.93 -7.89
C VAL A 29 -0.39 4.46 -8.88
N THR A 30 -0.75 4.59 -10.15
CA THR A 30 0.12 5.17 -11.18
C THR A 30 0.49 6.61 -10.82
N PHE A 31 -0.50 7.44 -10.47
CA PHE A 31 -0.24 8.79 -9.97
C PHE A 31 0.70 8.79 -8.76
N ARG A 32 0.47 7.91 -7.77
CA ARG A 32 1.30 7.84 -6.57
C ARG A 32 2.73 7.40 -6.87
N ILE A 33 2.93 6.53 -7.85
CA ILE A 33 4.26 6.12 -8.31
C ILE A 33 4.99 7.32 -8.93
N PHE A 34 4.37 8.02 -9.89
CA PHE A 34 4.96 9.23 -10.46
C PHE A 34 5.27 10.28 -9.42
N TRP A 35 4.33 10.51 -8.49
CA TRP A 35 4.53 11.43 -7.37
C TRP A 35 5.65 11.00 -6.42
N GLY A 36 5.92 9.71 -6.35
CA GLY A 36 7.05 9.14 -5.59
C GLY A 36 8.42 9.49 -6.16
N PHE A 37 8.51 9.84 -7.44
CA PHE A 37 9.75 10.29 -8.09
C PHE A 37 9.83 11.82 -8.20
N LEU A 38 8.74 12.47 -8.61
CA LEU A 38 8.68 13.90 -8.96
C LEU A 38 8.17 14.78 -7.82
N GLY A 39 7.51 14.21 -6.83
CA GLY A 39 6.86 14.94 -5.73
C GLY A 39 7.81 15.61 -4.76
N GLY A 40 7.22 16.26 -3.76
CA GLY A 40 7.96 16.95 -2.70
C GLY A 40 8.82 16.00 -1.85
N HIS A 41 9.75 16.57 -1.08
CA HIS A 41 10.76 15.83 -0.30
C HIS A 41 10.19 14.64 0.50
N TYR A 42 9.07 14.82 1.19
CA TYR A 42 8.45 13.76 2.00
C TYR A 42 7.70 12.67 1.20
N ALA A 43 7.40 12.93 -0.08
CA ALA A 43 6.70 11.99 -0.95
C ALA A 43 7.65 11.05 -1.69
N ARG A 44 8.93 11.42 -1.84
CA ARG A 44 9.91 10.70 -2.66
C ARG A 44 10.30 9.37 -2.04
N PHE A 45 10.36 8.34 -2.87
CA PHE A 45 10.82 7.00 -2.49
C PHE A 45 12.24 7.02 -1.90
N SER A 46 13.14 7.84 -2.44
CA SER A 46 14.51 8.00 -1.96
C SER A 46 14.64 8.42 -0.51
N GLN A 47 13.60 9.05 0.07
CA GLN A 47 13.63 9.53 1.45
C GLN A 47 13.30 8.45 2.48
N PHE A 48 12.57 7.41 2.11
CA PHE A 48 12.11 6.40 3.05
C PHE A 48 12.53 4.97 2.69
N LEU A 49 12.95 4.72 1.44
CA LEU A 49 13.53 3.43 1.08
C LEU A 49 14.97 3.35 1.58
N ARG A 50 15.18 2.47 2.54
CA ARG A 50 16.49 2.18 3.10
C ARG A 50 16.96 0.80 2.67
N SER A 51 18.21 0.43 3.00
CA SER A 51 18.75 -0.88 2.62
C SER A 51 17.90 -2.05 3.14
N PRO A 52 17.85 -3.19 2.44
CA PRO A 52 17.12 -4.38 2.89
C PRO A 52 17.52 -4.85 4.29
N LYS A 53 18.81 -4.72 4.63
CA LYS A 53 19.32 -5.00 5.99
C LYS A 53 18.67 -4.12 7.06
N ALA A 54 18.43 -2.84 6.75
CA ALA A 54 17.75 -1.93 7.66
C ALA A 54 16.27 -2.29 7.85
N ALA A 55 15.61 -2.81 6.80
CA ALA A 55 14.23 -3.29 6.88
C ALA A 55 14.14 -4.55 7.76
N LEU A 56 15.05 -5.50 7.58
CA LEU A 56 15.12 -6.72 8.38
C LEU A 56 15.38 -6.42 9.87
N ASN A 57 16.28 -5.48 10.16
CA ASN A 57 16.50 -5.00 11.51
C ASN A 57 15.25 -4.29 12.06
N GLY A 58 14.53 -3.52 11.24
CA GLY A 58 13.25 -2.91 11.60
C GLY A 58 12.19 -3.93 12.01
N LEU A 59 12.15 -5.10 11.33
CA LEU A 59 11.26 -6.20 11.69
C LEU A 59 11.60 -6.78 13.08
N LYS A 60 12.90 -7.01 13.36
CA LYS A 60 13.35 -7.47 14.68
C LYS A 60 13.03 -6.46 15.79
N MET A 61 13.17 -5.16 15.48
CA MET A 61 12.86 -4.08 16.44
C MET A 61 11.36 -3.88 16.66
N LEU A 62 10.50 -4.37 15.77
CA LEU A 62 9.04 -4.28 15.95
C LEU A 62 8.59 -4.97 17.24
N PHE A 63 9.28 -6.05 17.62
CA PHE A 63 8.98 -6.87 18.80
C PHE A 63 9.76 -6.46 20.06
N ARG A 64 10.76 -5.56 19.94
CA ARG A 64 11.52 -5.06 21.11
C ARG A 64 10.87 -3.80 21.68
N PRO A 65 10.82 -3.65 23.01
CA PRO A 65 10.44 -2.41 23.66
C PRO A 65 11.58 -1.41 23.52
N ASP A 66 11.54 -0.54 22.52
CA ASP A 66 12.57 0.48 22.32
C ASP A 66 11.96 1.88 22.47
N PRO A 67 12.48 2.72 23.41
CA PRO A 67 11.88 4.02 23.70
C PRO A 67 12.18 5.11 22.67
N VAL A 68 13.15 4.93 21.78
CA VAL A 68 13.60 6.02 20.90
C VAL A 68 13.53 5.62 19.43
N ALA A 69 12.35 5.71 18.83
CA ALA A 69 12.26 5.75 17.38
C ALA A 69 12.25 7.22 16.93
N LYS A 70 13.38 7.68 16.37
CA LYS A 70 13.47 8.98 15.69
C LYS A 70 12.32 9.15 14.70
N SER A 71 11.76 10.36 14.61
CA SER A 71 10.70 10.72 13.69
C SER A 71 11.09 10.37 12.24
N GLY A 72 10.24 9.64 11.54
CA GLY A 72 10.44 9.23 10.16
C GLY A 72 9.84 7.85 9.86
N HIS A 73 9.66 7.55 8.58
CA HIS A 73 9.23 6.21 8.15
C HIS A 73 10.28 5.18 8.58
N SER A 74 9.85 4.13 9.28
CA SER A 74 10.75 3.00 9.54
C SER A 74 11.13 2.36 8.19
N ALA A 75 12.34 1.79 8.10
CA ALA A 75 12.75 1.08 6.88
C ALA A 75 11.73 0.02 6.46
N LEU A 76 11.14 -0.69 7.42
CA LEU A 76 10.06 -1.65 7.19
C LEU A 76 8.81 -0.99 6.59
N GLY A 77 8.45 0.21 7.06
CA GLY A 77 7.33 0.98 6.51
C GLY A 77 7.52 1.35 5.03
N GLY A 78 8.76 1.65 4.63
CA GLY A 78 9.09 1.92 3.23
C GLY A 78 8.80 0.72 2.32
N TYR A 79 9.20 -0.48 2.72
CA TYR A 79 8.91 -1.71 1.95
C TYR A 79 7.42 -2.08 1.97
N ALA A 80 6.71 -1.81 3.07
CA ALA A 80 5.27 -1.97 3.10
C ALA A 80 4.57 -1.06 2.08
N VAL A 81 5.04 0.18 1.90
CA VAL A 81 4.52 1.09 0.85
C VAL A 81 4.76 0.50 -0.53
N LEU A 82 5.96 -0.05 -0.82
CA LEU A 82 6.21 -0.70 -2.12
C LEU A 82 5.27 -1.88 -2.37
N GLY A 83 5.04 -2.74 -1.38
CA GLY A 83 4.10 -3.85 -1.50
C GLY A 83 2.66 -3.38 -1.73
N LEU A 84 2.22 -2.35 -0.96
CA LEU A 84 0.88 -1.76 -1.06
C LEU A 84 0.65 -0.98 -2.37
N LEU A 85 1.69 -0.62 -3.10
CA LEU A 85 1.60 -0.04 -4.44
C LEU A 85 1.77 -1.11 -5.52
N GLY A 86 2.74 -2.01 -5.37
CA GLY A 86 3.10 -3.00 -6.38
C GLY A 86 2.02 -4.06 -6.61
N ILE A 87 1.43 -4.60 -5.52
CA ILE A 87 0.40 -5.64 -5.64
C ILE A 87 -0.88 -5.08 -6.27
N PRO A 88 -1.47 -3.95 -5.81
CA PRO A 88 -2.62 -3.35 -6.48
C PRO A 88 -2.33 -2.92 -7.91
N LEU A 89 -1.11 -2.45 -8.23
CA LEU A 89 -0.73 -2.15 -9.60
C LEU A 89 -0.77 -3.40 -10.47
N LEU A 90 -0.12 -4.48 -10.02
CA LEU A 90 -0.12 -5.75 -10.74
C LEU A 90 -1.55 -6.24 -10.98
N MET A 91 -2.40 -6.23 -9.95
CA MET A 91 -3.80 -6.62 -10.06
C MET A 91 -4.58 -5.73 -11.02
N ALA A 92 -4.41 -4.41 -10.93
CA ALA A 92 -5.12 -3.50 -11.81
C ALA A 92 -4.70 -3.68 -13.28
N VAL A 93 -3.39 -3.82 -13.56
CA VAL A 93 -2.88 -4.07 -14.92
C VAL A 93 -3.37 -5.42 -15.44
N THR A 94 -3.24 -6.49 -14.66
CA THR A 94 -3.69 -7.83 -15.08
C THR A 94 -5.20 -7.86 -15.28
N GLY A 95 -5.98 -7.20 -14.42
CA GLY A 95 -7.44 -7.10 -14.57
C GLY A 95 -7.87 -6.40 -15.86
N THR A 96 -7.12 -5.37 -16.33
CA THR A 96 -7.42 -4.73 -17.62
C THR A 96 -7.13 -5.61 -18.85
N MET A 97 -6.31 -6.65 -18.68
CA MET A 97 -5.87 -7.57 -19.74
C MET A 97 -6.54 -8.95 -19.63
N SER A 98 -7.34 -9.20 -18.60
CA SER A 98 -8.04 -10.46 -18.40
C SER A 98 -9.26 -10.58 -19.30
N ASN A 99 -9.62 -11.82 -19.67
CA ASN A 99 -10.87 -12.18 -20.31
C ASN A 99 -11.32 -13.51 -19.71
N ASP A 100 -12.59 -13.66 -19.37
CA ASP A 100 -13.19 -14.93 -18.93
C ASP A 100 -14.10 -15.58 -19.99
N ASP A 101 -14.10 -15.04 -21.22
CA ASP A 101 -14.84 -15.47 -22.39
C ASP A 101 -16.37 -15.49 -22.23
N VAL A 102 -16.91 -15.19 -21.05
CA VAL A 102 -18.35 -15.31 -20.76
C VAL A 102 -18.96 -14.00 -20.26
N LEU A 103 -18.39 -13.40 -19.24
CA LEU A 103 -19.00 -12.28 -18.51
C LEU A 103 -18.16 -11.00 -18.54
N PHE A 104 -16.86 -11.11 -18.80
CA PHE A 104 -15.95 -10.01 -18.68
C PHE A 104 -14.82 -10.05 -19.70
N GLU A 105 -14.67 -8.96 -20.44
CA GLU A 105 -13.51 -8.68 -21.28
C GLU A 105 -12.85 -7.38 -20.81
N GLY A 106 -11.62 -7.48 -20.33
CA GLY A 106 -10.86 -6.31 -19.89
C GLY A 106 -10.56 -5.35 -21.05
N PRO A 107 -10.51 -4.03 -20.82
CA PRO A 107 -10.37 -3.03 -21.88
C PRO A 107 -9.09 -3.17 -22.71
N LEU A 108 -8.08 -3.86 -22.21
CA LEU A 108 -6.81 -4.12 -22.90
C LEU A 108 -6.61 -5.60 -23.26
N ALA A 109 -7.61 -6.46 -23.09
CA ALA A 109 -7.52 -7.90 -23.40
C ALA A 109 -7.16 -8.14 -24.87
N HIS A 110 -7.67 -7.32 -25.78
CA HIS A 110 -7.40 -7.38 -27.22
C HIS A 110 -5.91 -7.22 -27.58
N LEU A 111 -5.09 -6.64 -26.71
CA LEU A 111 -3.65 -6.49 -26.92
C LEU A 111 -2.87 -7.81 -26.70
N VAL A 112 -3.46 -8.76 -25.97
CA VAL A 112 -2.80 -10.00 -25.55
C VAL A 112 -3.73 -11.22 -25.68
N PRO A 113 -4.39 -11.45 -26.82
CA PRO A 113 -5.47 -12.41 -26.97
C PRO A 113 -5.10 -13.85 -26.63
N ASN A 114 -3.81 -14.23 -26.78
CA ASN A 114 -3.31 -15.57 -26.50
C ASN A 114 -2.85 -15.77 -25.04
N LEU A 115 -2.92 -14.75 -24.20
CA LEU A 115 -2.41 -14.76 -22.84
C LEU A 115 -3.47 -14.35 -21.79
N THR A 116 -4.68 -14.01 -22.20
CA THR A 116 -5.76 -13.52 -21.33
C THR A 116 -6.04 -14.45 -20.17
N ASP A 117 -6.13 -15.77 -20.40
CA ASP A 117 -6.39 -16.76 -19.36
C ASP A 117 -5.26 -16.82 -18.34
N LYS A 118 -4.01 -16.85 -18.80
CA LYS A 118 -2.84 -16.86 -17.89
C LYS A 118 -2.75 -15.57 -17.09
N ILE A 119 -3.12 -14.44 -17.69
CA ILE A 119 -3.16 -13.14 -17.02
C ILE A 119 -4.29 -13.12 -15.98
N ALA A 120 -5.45 -13.69 -16.30
CA ALA A 120 -6.54 -13.88 -15.36
C ALA A 120 -6.12 -14.75 -14.15
N ASP A 121 -5.40 -15.85 -14.40
CA ASP A 121 -4.83 -16.68 -13.33
C ASP A 121 -3.88 -15.87 -12.42
N VAL A 122 -3.02 -15.03 -13.00
CA VAL A 122 -2.12 -14.15 -12.23
C VAL A 122 -2.92 -13.13 -11.43
N HIS A 123 -3.99 -12.56 -11.98
CA HIS A 123 -4.88 -11.65 -11.28
C HIS A 123 -5.51 -12.32 -10.05
N HIS A 124 -6.13 -13.48 -10.22
CA HIS A 124 -6.76 -14.23 -9.13
C HIS A 124 -5.73 -14.72 -8.10
N PHE A 125 -4.57 -15.17 -8.54
CA PHE A 125 -3.49 -15.57 -7.61
C PHE A 125 -2.99 -14.40 -6.77
N SER A 126 -2.89 -13.21 -7.37
CA SER A 126 -2.43 -11.99 -6.69
C SER A 126 -3.38 -11.49 -5.60
N GLU A 127 -4.66 -11.88 -5.64
CA GLU A 127 -5.63 -11.57 -4.59
C GLU A 127 -5.14 -12.04 -3.20
N ARG A 128 -4.53 -13.23 -3.12
CA ARG A 128 -3.99 -13.78 -1.87
C ARG A 128 -2.90 -12.89 -1.28
N PHE A 129 -2.03 -12.36 -2.13
CA PHE A 129 -0.97 -11.44 -1.69
C PHE A 129 -1.53 -10.08 -1.30
N LEU A 130 -2.60 -9.62 -1.96
CA LEU A 130 -3.28 -8.40 -1.57
C LEU A 130 -3.85 -8.52 -0.15
N PHE A 131 -4.57 -9.59 0.15
CA PHE A 131 -5.08 -9.83 1.50
C PHE A 131 -3.94 -9.94 2.52
N LEU A 132 -2.88 -10.69 2.19
CA LEU A 132 -1.73 -10.84 3.07
C LEU A 132 -1.10 -9.49 3.42
N ILE A 133 -0.81 -8.66 2.42
CA ILE A 133 -0.15 -7.36 2.66
C ILE A 133 -1.07 -6.40 3.43
N ILE A 134 -2.37 -6.42 3.20
CA ILE A 134 -3.36 -5.62 3.95
C ILE A 134 -3.37 -6.07 5.42
N ILE A 135 -3.45 -7.37 5.68
CA ILE A 135 -3.45 -7.92 7.06
C ILE A 135 -2.16 -7.55 7.77
N LEU A 136 -1.00 -7.74 7.13
CA LEU A 136 0.29 -7.38 7.71
C LEU A 136 0.40 -5.88 7.98
N HIS A 137 -0.13 -5.04 7.09
CA HIS A 137 -0.15 -3.59 7.26
C HIS A 137 -1.01 -3.17 8.47
N ILE A 138 -2.22 -3.72 8.57
CA ILE A 138 -3.12 -3.45 9.70
C ILE A 138 -2.49 -3.96 11.00
N ALA A 139 -1.93 -5.18 11.01
CA ALA A 139 -1.25 -5.74 12.17
C ALA A 139 -0.08 -4.86 12.63
N ALA A 140 0.74 -4.37 11.70
CA ALA A 140 1.81 -3.44 12.02
C ALA A 140 1.29 -2.15 12.67
N ILE A 141 0.23 -1.53 12.11
CA ILE A 141 -0.40 -0.33 12.69
C ILE A 141 -0.88 -0.61 14.12
N LEU A 142 -1.54 -1.74 14.36
CA LEU A 142 -2.03 -2.12 15.68
C LEU A 142 -0.87 -2.35 16.66
N ILE A 143 0.19 -3.04 16.24
CA ILE A 143 1.39 -3.24 17.08
C ILE A 143 2.02 -1.90 17.47
N TYR A 144 2.16 -0.97 16.52
CA TYR A 144 2.67 0.36 16.81
C TYR A 144 1.76 1.13 17.76
N LYS A 145 0.45 1.04 17.59
CA LYS A 145 -0.54 1.70 18.45
C LYS A 145 -0.50 1.16 19.89
N PHE A 146 -0.56 -0.16 20.05
CA PHE A 146 -0.71 -0.78 21.37
C PHE A 146 0.62 -1.01 22.10
N LYS A 147 1.67 -1.50 21.43
CA LYS A 147 2.96 -1.76 22.07
C LYS A 147 3.83 -0.52 22.22
N LYS A 148 3.84 0.36 21.21
CA LYS A 148 4.72 1.55 21.20
C LYS A 148 3.99 2.82 21.60
N LYS A 149 2.72 2.75 22.02
CA LYS A 149 1.87 3.89 22.41
C LYS A 149 1.89 5.06 21.40
N ARG A 150 2.12 4.77 20.12
CA ARG A 150 2.22 5.75 19.03
C ARG A 150 0.99 5.66 18.14
N ASN A 151 0.24 6.73 18.07
CA ASN A 151 -0.90 6.85 17.15
C ASN A 151 -0.41 7.26 15.75
N LEU A 152 0.07 6.30 14.95
CA LEU A 152 0.51 6.55 13.57
C LEU A 152 -0.60 7.14 12.70
N THR A 153 -1.84 6.72 12.91
CA THR A 153 -3.01 7.26 12.20
C THR A 153 -3.22 8.75 12.49
N MET A 154 -3.01 9.19 13.74
CA MET A 154 -3.13 10.60 14.12
C MET A 154 -2.04 11.47 13.49
N VAL A 155 -0.81 10.94 13.41
CA VAL A 155 0.32 11.62 12.76
C VAL A 155 0.09 11.76 11.25
N MET A 156 -0.48 10.75 10.60
CA MET A 156 -0.81 10.78 9.17
C MET A 156 -1.94 11.78 8.85
N VAL A 157 -2.93 11.90 9.73
CA VAL A 157 -4.08 12.80 9.50
C VAL A 157 -3.78 14.24 9.89
N LYS A 158 -3.05 14.46 10.99
CA LYS A 158 -2.78 15.81 11.52
C LYS A 158 -1.42 16.39 11.13
N GLY A 159 -0.53 15.61 10.53
CA GLY A 159 0.80 16.05 10.10
C GLY A 159 1.75 16.46 11.25
N LYS A 160 1.32 16.38 12.51
CA LYS A 160 2.09 16.77 13.70
C LYS A 160 2.28 15.58 14.64
N SER A 161 3.50 15.40 15.14
CA SER A 161 3.82 14.47 16.22
C SER A 161 3.81 15.24 17.54
N LYS A 162 3.12 14.74 18.58
CA LYS A 162 3.11 15.35 19.92
C LYS A 162 4.51 15.55 20.53
N THR A 163 5.52 14.86 20.03
CA THR A 163 6.92 15.00 20.46
C THR A 163 7.61 16.29 19.97
N ALA A 164 7.05 16.97 18.96
CA ALA A 164 7.59 18.24 18.51
C ALA A 164 7.15 19.43 19.40
N ASP A 165 5.92 19.34 19.93
CA ASP A 165 5.37 20.43 20.77
C ASP A 165 6.01 20.47 22.17
N THR A 166 6.38 19.30 22.74
CA THR A 166 7.05 19.23 24.07
C THR A 166 8.52 19.68 24.02
N ALA A 167 9.18 19.59 22.86
CA ALA A 167 10.57 20.05 22.72
C ALA A 167 10.65 21.58 22.58
N LEU A 168 9.62 22.22 22.06
CA LEU A 168 9.56 23.69 21.93
C LEU A 168 9.16 24.38 23.23
N GLU A 169 8.43 23.70 24.12
CA GLU A 169 8.07 24.24 25.46
C GLU A 169 9.24 24.15 26.45
N GLN A 170 10.23 23.27 26.24
CA GLN A 170 11.41 23.15 27.11
C GLN A 170 12.57 24.09 26.76
N ASP A 171 12.57 24.70 25.57
CA ASP A 171 13.64 25.58 25.11
C ASP A 171 13.26 27.07 25.23
N GLY A 172 12.08 27.38 25.78
CA GLY A 172 11.52 28.73 25.95
C GLY A 172 11.36 29.20 27.40
N GLY A 173 12.04 28.57 28.39
CA GLY A 173 12.00 28.93 29.80
C GLY A 173 13.33 29.36 30.35
#